data_22f71959af0ae83b9613bf38bdf4ea73
#
_entry.id   22f71959af0ae83b9613bf38bdf4ea73
#
_cell.length_a   1.000
_cell.length_b   1.000
_cell.length_c   1.000
_cell.angle_alpha   90.00
_cell.angle_beta   90.00
_cell.angle_gamma   90.00
#
_symmetry.space_group_name_H-M   'P 1'
#
loop_
_entity.id
_entity.type
_entity.pdbx_description
1 polymer ?
#
loop_
_entity_poly.entity_id
_entity_poly.type
_entity_poly.pdbx_seq_one_letter_code
_entity_poly.pdbx_strand_id
1 'polypeptide(L)'
;MTPAVDLTEAIVRATTALVVLIGEDGGILLVNPAMERFTGRTEADLLGRPFWEVYVVPGDVAPAQQAVAAALSGGASFLEEADWARADSVWRRVSMQNSVVTDDAGRPYAIAVVAIDVTEQRQREALVHRRATTDALTGTWNRGVLFDALHQHLDPRTGRGCALLFCDVDDFKAVNDRYGHAQGDQLLVDVATRLLEAAGPDDLVARFGGDEFVVLLPGVAESELAGLVSRIQARMPDLGPAGTTPPAFSISIGSAHGRPGEDPDHVLAMADRSMYRRKRRRTAR
;
A
#
# COMPACT_ATOMS: atom_id res chain seq x y z
N MET A 1 -5.18 -56.78 11.72
CA MET A 1 -5.83 -55.71 12.52
C MET A 1 -5.10 -54.44 12.18
N THR A 2 -5.70 -53.55 11.38
CA THR A 2 -5.20 -52.20 11.16
C THR A 2 -5.30 -51.47 12.50
N PRO A 3 -4.22 -50.81 13.01
CA PRO A 3 -4.34 -50.02 14.23
C PRO A 3 -5.42 -48.96 14.01
N ALA A 4 -6.33 -48.80 14.98
CA ALA A 4 -7.28 -47.68 14.96
C ALA A 4 -6.48 -46.39 15.01
N VAL A 5 -6.23 -45.83 13.85
CA VAL A 5 -5.66 -44.47 13.76
C VAL A 5 -6.68 -43.55 14.38
N ASP A 6 -6.28 -42.82 15.39
CA ASP A 6 -7.15 -41.74 15.91
C ASP A 6 -7.39 -40.73 14.76
N LEU A 7 -8.62 -40.79 14.25
CA LEU A 7 -9.01 -39.96 13.09
C LEU A 7 -8.74 -38.48 13.35
N THR A 8 -8.88 -38.05 14.59
CA THR A 8 -8.64 -36.66 15.01
C THR A 8 -7.15 -36.32 14.86
N GLU A 9 -6.26 -37.16 15.34
CA GLU A 9 -4.83 -37.00 15.18
C GLU A 9 -4.43 -37.03 13.71
N ALA A 10 -4.99 -37.95 12.94
CA ALA A 10 -4.72 -38.03 11.49
C ALA A 10 -5.13 -36.75 10.74
N ILE A 11 -6.26 -36.16 11.06
CA ILE A 11 -6.73 -34.90 10.45
C ILE A 11 -5.77 -33.76 10.80
N VAL A 12 -5.40 -33.60 12.08
CA VAL A 12 -4.48 -32.56 12.54
C VAL A 12 -3.12 -32.69 11.88
N ARG A 13 -2.62 -33.93 11.71
CA ARG A 13 -1.33 -34.19 11.05
C ARG A 13 -1.36 -33.99 9.53
N ALA A 14 -2.48 -34.26 8.89
CA ALA A 14 -2.62 -34.18 7.43
C ALA A 14 -2.94 -32.77 6.93
N THR A 15 -3.45 -31.87 7.77
CA THR A 15 -3.79 -30.51 7.36
C THR A 15 -2.54 -29.71 7.01
N THR A 16 -2.67 -28.82 6.00
CA THR A 16 -1.65 -27.83 5.65
C THR A 16 -1.75 -26.55 6.48
N ALA A 17 -2.85 -26.37 7.21
CA ALA A 17 -2.99 -25.28 8.14
C ALA A 17 -2.00 -25.45 9.31
N LEU A 18 -1.51 -24.34 9.82
CA LEU A 18 -0.67 -24.29 11.00
C LEU A 18 -1.56 -24.49 12.22
N VAL A 19 -1.30 -25.53 13.01
CA VAL A 19 -2.09 -25.82 14.22
C VAL A 19 -1.18 -25.76 15.42
N VAL A 20 -1.58 -24.99 16.42
CA VAL A 20 -0.92 -24.93 17.73
C VAL A 20 -1.98 -24.90 18.84
N LEU A 21 -1.74 -25.65 19.90
CA LEU A 21 -2.51 -25.58 21.15
C LEU A 21 -1.67 -24.88 22.21
N ILE A 22 -2.24 -23.87 22.85
CA ILE A 22 -1.58 -23.01 23.81
C ILE A 22 -2.29 -23.17 25.16
N GLY A 23 -1.56 -23.47 26.22
CA GLY A 23 -2.07 -23.59 27.58
C GLY A 23 -2.39 -22.22 28.22
N GLU A 24 -2.96 -22.27 29.43
CA GLU A 24 -3.32 -21.06 30.20
C GLU A 24 -2.14 -20.14 30.51
N ASP A 25 -0.96 -20.73 30.67
CA ASP A 25 0.31 -20.01 30.90
C ASP A 25 0.99 -19.51 29.62
N GLY A 26 0.36 -19.76 28.46
CA GLY A 26 0.91 -19.45 27.15
C GLY A 26 1.90 -20.48 26.62
N GLY A 27 2.15 -21.55 27.36
CA GLY A 27 3.03 -22.65 26.92
C GLY A 27 2.41 -23.43 25.77
N ILE A 28 3.25 -23.81 24.80
CA ILE A 28 2.83 -24.62 23.66
C ILE A 28 2.59 -26.05 24.13
N LEU A 29 1.37 -26.57 23.95
CA LEU A 29 0.98 -27.92 24.32
C LEU A 29 1.03 -28.92 23.16
N LEU A 30 0.83 -28.45 21.92
CA LEU A 30 0.82 -29.26 20.72
C LEU A 30 1.12 -28.39 19.51
N VAL A 31 1.85 -28.92 18.55
CA VAL A 31 1.96 -28.38 17.20
C VAL A 31 1.79 -29.50 16.17
N ASN A 32 1.30 -29.17 14.97
CA ASN A 32 1.22 -30.15 13.91
C ASN A 32 2.45 -30.11 12.98
N PRO A 33 2.65 -31.10 12.09
CA PRO A 33 3.78 -31.12 11.16
C PRO A 33 3.86 -29.91 10.21
N ALA A 34 2.73 -29.23 9.93
CA ALA A 34 2.75 -28.00 9.15
C ALA A 34 3.44 -26.87 9.92
N MET A 35 3.21 -26.80 11.23
CA MET A 35 3.86 -25.84 12.13
C MET A 35 5.36 -26.09 12.27
N GLU A 36 5.78 -27.37 12.35
CA GLU A 36 7.20 -27.75 12.34
C GLU A 36 7.89 -27.27 11.05
N ARG A 37 7.29 -27.53 9.90
CA ARG A 37 7.82 -27.06 8.60
C ARG A 37 7.87 -25.55 8.49
N PHE A 38 6.86 -24.85 9.01
CA PHE A 38 6.80 -23.40 9.02
C PHE A 38 7.92 -22.79 9.89
N THR A 39 8.13 -23.35 11.07
CA THR A 39 9.12 -22.83 12.03
C THR A 39 10.52 -23.37 11.80
N GLY A 40 10.68 -24.51 11.11
CA GLY A 40 11.94 -25.23 11.02
C GLY A 40 12.40 -25.85 12.35
N ARG A 41 11.49 -26.02 13.31
CA ARG A 41 11.73 -26.61 14.64
C ARG A 41 10.83 -27.81 14.83
N THR A 42 11.30 -28.81 15.57
CA THR A 42 10.49 -29.98 15.90
C THR A 42 9.47 -29.65 16.99
N GLU A 43 8.42 -30.45 17.10
CA GLU A 43 7.48 -30.33 18.21
C GLU A 43 8.20 -30.39 19.56
N ALA A 44 9.18 -31.29 19.72
CA ALA A 44 9.96 -31.40 20.95
C ALA A 44 10.73 -30.14 21.34
N ASP A 45 11.16 -29.34 20.34
CA ASP A 45 11.84 -28.07 20.58
C ASP A 45 10.87 -26.94 20.98
N LEU A 46 9.59 -27.13 20.74
CA LEU A 46 8.54 -26.13 20.90
C LEU A 46 7.69 -26.33 22.15
N LEU A 47 7.44 -27.58 22.55
CA LEU A 47 6.61 -27.93 23.69
C LEU A 47 7.07 -27.21 24.99
N GLY A 48 6.10 -26.67 25.71
CA GLY A 48 6.30 -25.95 26.96
C GLY A 48 6.91 -24.55 26.84
N ARG A 49 7.32 -24.14 25.64
CA ARG A 49 7.84 -22.78 25.46
C ARG A 49 6.70 -21.78 25.33
N PRO A 50 6.84 -20.58 25.85
CA PRO A 50 5.83 -19.53 25.65
C PRO A 50 5.65 -19.23 24.16
N PHE A 51 4.41 -19.28 23.69
CA PHE A 51 4.03 -19.02 22.28
C PHE A 51 4.57 -17.68 21.76
N TRP A 52 4.46 -16.64 22.57
CA TRP A 52 4.90 -15.29 22.18
C TRP A 52 6.42 -15.12 22.07
N GLU A 53 7.22 -15.98 22.74
CA GLU A 53 8.68 -15.96 22.56
C GLU A 53 9.12 -16.66 21.28
N VAL A 54 8.27 -17.52 20.73
CA VAL A 54 8.61 -18.34 19.57
C VAL A 54 8.12 -17.70 18.27
N TYR A 55 6.90 -17.14 18.29
CA TYR A 55 6.20 -16.75 17.06
C TYR A 55 5.89 -15.27 16.95
N VAL A 56 5.75 -14.57 18.07
CA VAL A 56 5.21 -13.20 18.06
C VAL A 56 6.32 -12.17 17.88
N VAL A 57 6.05 -11.14 17.08
CA VAL A 57 6.95 -9.98 16.93
C VAL A 57 7.17 -9.33 18.30
N PRO A 58 8.40 -8.92 18.66
CA PRO A 58 8.68 -8.33 19.97
C PRO A 58 7.75 -7.19 20.39
N GLY A 59 7.28 -6.38 19.42
CA GLY A 59 6.33 -5.30 19.68
C GLY A 59 4.92 -5.76 20.02
N ASP A 60 4.53 -6.98 19.63
CA ASP A 60 3.17 -7.51 19.77
C ASP A 60 3.05 -8.53 20.93
N VAL A 61 4.10 -8.76 21.69
CA VAL A 61 4.10 -9.73 22.80
C VAL A 61 3.07 -9.38 23.86
N ALA A 62 3.02 -8.14 24.32
CA ALA A 62 2.05 -7.73 25.34
C ALA A 62 0.59 -7.79 24.83
N PRO A 63 0.25 -7.34 23.61
CA PRO A 63 -1.06 -7.59 22.99
C PRO A 63 -1.41 -9.08 22.92
N ALA A 64 -0.48 -9.95 22.49
CA ALA A 64 -0.71 -11.38 22.39
C ALA A 64 -1.01 -12.03 23.77
N GLN A 65 -0.28 -11.67 24.80
CA GLN A 65 -0.52 -12.13 26.17
C GLN A 65 -1.93 -11.70 26.67
N GLN A 66 -2.30 -10.44 26.39
CA GLN A 66 -3.62 -9.93 26.76
C GLN A 66 -4.74 -10.66 26.00
N ALA A 67 -4.54 -10.96 24.70
CA ALA A 67 -5.50 -11.68 23.88
C ALA A 67 -5.72 -13.12 24.39
N VAL A 68 -4.66 -13.84 24.79
CA VAL A 68 -4.74 -15.17 25.41
C VAL A 68 -5.52 -15.11 26.73
N ALA A 69 -5.19 -14.17 27.60
CA ALA A 69 -5.88 -14.01 28.89
C ALA A 69 -7.37 -13.66 28.72
N ALA A 70 -7.68 -12.77 27.78
CA ALA A 70 -9.05 -12.37 27.46
C ALA A 70 -9.87 -13.53 26.89
N ALA A 71 -9.30 -14.32 25.97
CA ALA A 71 -9.95 -15.47 25.38
C ALA A 71 -10.31 -16.52 26.43
N LEU A 72 -9.40 -16.85 27.35
CA LEU A 72 -9.65 -17.80 28.44
C LEU A 72 -10.67 -17.30 29.46
N SER A 73 -10.81 -15.98 29.63
CA SER A 73 -11.77 -15.38 30.55
C SER A 73 -13.18 -15.23 29.96
N GLY A 74 -13.29 -15.03 28.65
CA GLY A 74 -14.56 -14.64 28.01
C GLY A 74 -15.09 -15.56 26.90
N GLY A 75 -14.33 -16.56 26.46
CA GLY A 75 -14.79 -17.63 25.58
C GLY A 75 -15.11 -17.29 24.13
N ALA A 76 -14.69 -16.16 23.61
CA ALA A 76 -14.99 -15.79 22.21
C ALA A 76 -13.93 -16.33 21.23
N SER A 77 -14.39 -17.02 20.18
CA SER A 77 -13.58 -17.32 18.99
C SER A 77 -13.46 -16.04 18.15
N PHE A 78 -12.26 -15.71 17.68
CA PHE A 78 -12.03 -14.53 16.84
C PHE A 78 -11.06 -14.84 15.70
N LEU A 79 -11.25 -14.12 14.60
CA LEU A 79 -10.36 -14.14 13.45
C LEU A 79 -9.41 -12.96 13.56
N GLU A 80 -8.12 -13.21 13.39
CA GLU A 80 -7.08 -12.19 13.48
C GLU A 80 -5.98 -12.43 12.44
N GLU A 81 -5.27 -11.38 12.07
CA GLU A 81 -4.04 -11.48 11.29
C GLU A 81 -2.87 -10.91 12.09
N ALA A 82 -1.78 -11.65 12.13
CA ALA A 82 -0.55 -11.25 12.80
C ALA A 82 0.70 -11.65 12.00
N ASP A 83 1.83 -11.05 12.36
CA ASP A 83 3.11 -11.46 11.80
C ASP A 83 3.79 -12.47 12.73
N TRP A 84 4.08 -13.65 12.19
CA TRP A 84 4.76 -14.71 12.90
C TRP A 84 6.19 -14.92 12.40
N ALA A 85 7.12 -15.21 13.33
CA ALA A 85 8.50 -15.51 13.01
C ALA A 85 8.67 -16.94 12.48
N ARG A 86 9.43 -17.07 11.39
CA ARG A 86 9.99 -18.35 10.94
C ARG A 86 11.40 -18.58 11.50
N ALA A 87 11.92 -19.81 11.33
CA ALA A 87 13.27 -20.18 11.76
C ALA A 87 14.38 -19.33 11.13
N ASP A 88 14.17 -18.84 9.92
CA ASP A 88 15.08 -17.97 9.18
C ASP A 88 14.99 -16.50 9.58
N SER A 89 14.29 -16.19 10.67
CA SER A 89 14.00 -14.84 11.14
C SER A 89 13.21 -13.98 10.13
N VAL A 90 12.55 -14.62 9.15
CA VAL A 90 11.65 -13.96 8.22
C VAL A 90 10.26 -13.92 8.83
N TRP A 91 9.65 -12.74 8.80
CA TRP A 91 8.27 -12.56 9.23
C TRP A 91 7.29 -12.98 8.13
N ARG A 92 6.23 -13.67 8.54
CA ARG A 92 5.16 -14.13 7.67
C ARG A 92 3.81 -13.67 8.19
N ARG A 93 3.01 -13.11 7.31
CA ARG A 93 1.63 -12.76 7.63
C ARG A 93 0.78 -14.00 7.73
N VAL A 94 0.20 -14.25 8.89
CA VAL A 94 -0.70 -15.37 9.12
C VAL A 94 -2.10 -14.85 9.42
N SER A 95 -3.11 -15.52 8.85
CA SER A 95 -4.51 -15.34 9.23
C SER A 95 -4.88 -16.51 10.12
N MET A 96 -5.36 -16.23 11.34
CA MET A 96 -5.61 -17.25 12.34
C MET A 96 -7.02 -17.16 12.90
N GLN A 97 -7.55 -18.33 13.25
CA GLN A 97 -8.77 -18.47 14.02
C GLN A 97 -8.40 -19.07 15.38
N ASN A 98 -8.81 -18.40 16.44
CA ASN A 98 -8.58 -18.82 17.81
C ASN A 98 -9.89 -19.40 18.40
N SER A 99 -9.80 -20.52 19.07
CA SER A 99 -10.94 -21.18 19.72
C SER A 99 -10.55 -21.65 21.09
N VAL A 100 -11.39 -21.39 22.08
CA VAL A 100 -11.17 -21.86 23.44
C VAL A 100 -11.50 -23.34 23.55
N VAL A 101 -10.61 -24.10 24.14
CA VAL A 101 -10.81 -25.53 24.45
C VAL A 101 -11.17 -25.67 25.92
N THR A 102 -12.24 -26.40 26.19
CA THR A 102 -12.76 -26.64 27.55
C THR A 102 -12.63 -28.09 27.95
N ASP A 103 -12.49 -28.34 29.25
CA ASP A 103 -12.59 -29.69 29.84
C ASP A 103 -14.04 -30.19 29.89
N ASP A 104 -14.27 -31.42 30.36
CA ASP A 104 -15.61 -32.02 30.51
C ASP A 104 -16.52 -31.27 31.48
N ALA A 105 -15.97 -30.42 32.33
CA ALA A 105 -16.72 -29.53 33.25
C ALA A 105 -16.99 -28.15 32.61
N GLY A 106 -16.61 -27.93 31.36
CA GLY A 106 -16.80 -26.67 30.64
C GLY A 106 -15.77 -25.58 31.02
N ARG A 107 -14.72 -25.90 31.73
CA ARG A 107 -13.70 -24.94 32.15
C ARG A 107 -12.65 -24.78 31.05
N PRO A 108 -12.36 -23.55 30.61
CA PRO A 108 -11.29 -23.29 29.67
C PRO A 108 -9.93 -23.78 30.21
N TYR A 109 -9.14 -24.47 29.39
CA TYR A 109 -7.79 -24.90 29.77
C TYR A 109 -6.74 -24.65 28.68
N ALA A 110 -7.17 -24.36 27.45
CA ALA A 110 -6.27 -24.08 26.34
C ALA A 110 -6.94 -23.24 25.26
N ILE A 111 -6.15 -22.72 24.34
CA ILE A 111 -6.57 -22.08 23.09
C ILE A 111 -6.04 -22.89 21.93
N ALA A 112 -6.91 -23.36 21.06
CA ALA A 112 -6.56 -23.94 19.77
C ALA A 112 -6.47 -22.80 18.73
N VAL A 113 -5.30 -22.66 18.12
CA VAL A 113 -5.05 -21.71 17.03
C VAL A 113 -4.89 -22.50 15.74
N VAL A 114 -5.71 -22.16 14.76
CA VAL A 114 -5.60 -22.68 13.39
C VAL A 114 -5.28 -21.51 12.49
N ALA A 115 -4.11 -21.54 11.82
CA ALA A 115 -3.63 -20.43 11.02
C ALA A 115 -3.20 -20.87 9.61
N ILE A 116 -3.22 -19.94 8.68
CA ILE A 116 -2.69 -20.10 7.33
C ILE A 116 -1.70 -18.97 7.03
N ASP A 117 -0.60 -19.29 6.37
CA ASP A 117 0.34 -18.29 5.84
C ASP A 117 -0.32 -17.61 4.63
N VAL A 118 -0.66 -16.33 4.78
CA VAL A 118 -1.27 -15.50 3.74
C VAL A 118 -0.29 -14.49 3.13
N THR A 119 1.00 -14.61 3.44
CA THR A 119 2.03 -13.66 3.00
C THR A 119 2.06 -13.47 1.49
N GLU A 120 2.15 -14.57 0.74
CA GLU A 120 2.18 -14.49 -0.72
C GLU A 120 0.86 -13.98 -1.31
N GLN A 121 -0.26 -14.34 -0.69
CA GLN A 121 -1.56 -13.84 -1.11
C GLN A 121 -1.64 -12.32 -0.91
N ARG A 122 -1.28 -11.82 0.28
CA ARG A 122 -1.27 -10.39 0.58
C ARG A 122 -0.30 -9.61 -0.30
N GLN A 123 0.88 -10.16 -0.58
CA GLN A 123 1.83 -9.54 -1.50
C GLN A 123 1.30 -9.46 -2.92
N ARG A 124 0.62 -10.52 -3.41
CA ARG A 124 -0.02 -10.51 -4.73
C ARG A 124 -1.17 -9.50 -4.79
N GLU A 125 -2.03 -9.46 -3.79
CA GLU A 125 -3.12 -8.49 -3.69
C GLU A 125 -2.57 -7.05 -3.69
N ALA A 126 -1.55 -6.76 -2.88
CA ALA A 126 -0.90 -5.45 -2.83
C ALA A 126 -0.25 -5.07 -4.17
N LEU A 127 0.39 -6.03 -4.86
CA LEU A 127 0.97 -5.81 -6.18
C LEU A 127 -0.11 -5.52 -7.24
N VAL A 128 -1.19 -6.30 -7.25
CA VAL A 128 -2.33 -6.08 -8.15
C VAL A 128 -2.95 -4.70 -7.89
N HIS A 129 -3.19 -4.36 -6.61
CA HIS A 129 -3.71 -3.05 -6.24
C HIS A 129 -2.79 -1.91 -6.69
N ARG A 130 -1.49 -2.03 -6.42
CA ARG A 130 -0.50 -1.04 -6.87
C ARG A 130 -0.51 -0.87 -8.39
N ARG A 131 -0.50 -1.98 -9.16
CA ARG A 131 -0.56 -1.92 -10.63
C ARG A 131 -1.87 -1.31 -11.15
N ALA A 132 -2.97 -1.51 -10.44
CA ALA A 132 -4.26 -0.95 -10.81
C ALA A 132 -4.38 0.54 -10.48
N THR A 133 -3.59 1.06 -9.53
CA THR A 133 -3.77 2.41 -8.99
C THR A 133 -2.61 3.36 -9.28
N THR A 134 -1.38 2.85 -9.49
CA THR A 134 -0.21 3.72 -9.70
C THR A 134 0.43 3.53 -11.09
N ASP A 135 1.13 4.56 -11.56
CA ASP A 135 2.03 4.49 -12.71
C ASP A 135 3.31 3.72 -12.34
N ALA A 136 3.66 2.73 -13.15
CA ALA A 136 4.75 1.79 -12.84
C ALA A 136 6.15 2.43 -12.87
N LEU A 137 6.33 3.52 -13.63
CA LEU A 137 7.61 4.22 -13.75
C LEU A 137 7.81 5.22 -12.61
N THR A 138 6.81 6.06 -12.37
CA THR A 138 6.94 7.22 -11.50
C THR A 138 6.43 6.99 -10.08
N GLY A 139 5.65 5.93 -9.86
CA GLY A 139 5.01 5.64 -8.57
C GLY A 139 3.88 6.60 -8.18
N THR A 140 3.59 7.63 -8.98
CA THR A 140 2.43 8.50 -8.80
C THR A 140 1.14 7.74 -9.09
N TRP A 141 -0.01 8.32 -8.75
CA TRP A 141 -1.28 7.73 -9.14
C TRP A 141 -1.40 7.66 -10.66
N ASN A 142 -2.16 6.70 -11.17
CA ASN A 142 -2.44 6.59 -12.58
C ASN A 142 -3.68 7.42 -12.97
N ARG A 143 -3.96 7.48 -14.28
CA ARG A 143 -5.10 8.18 -14.84
C ARG A 143 -6.44 7.70 -14.27
N GLY A 144 -6.59 6.39 -13.96
CA GLY A 144 -7.83 5.84 -13.41
C GLY A 144 -8.17 6.45 -12.06
N VAL A 145 -7.22 6.45 -11.13
CA VAL A 145 -7.37 7.05 -9.79
C VAL A 145 -7.65 8.56 -9.87
N LEU A 146 -7.02 9.27 -10.82
CA LEU A 146 -7.32 10.68 -11.04
C LEU A 146 -8.80 10.91 -11.40
N PHE A 147 -9.34 10.10 -12.31
CA PHE A 147 -10.76 10.22 -12.71
C PHE A 147 -11.71 9.89 -11.55
N ASP A 148 -11.42 8.85 -10.78
CA ASP A 148 -12.20 8.50 -9.60
C ASP A 148 -12.22 9.65 -8.59
N ALA A 149 -11.07 10.26 -8.33
CA ALA A 149 -10.97 11.42 -7.45
C ALA A 149 -11.72 12.65 -8.01
N LEU A 150 -11.61 12.91 -9.31
CA LEU A 150 -12.36 13.98 -9.97
C LEU A 150 -13.87 13.79 -9.83
N HIS A 151 -14.37 12.59 -10.10
CA HIS A 151 -15.79 12.26 -9.91
C HIS A 151 -16.24 12.49 -8.48
N GLN A 152 -15.42 12.11 -7.49
CA GLN A 152 -15.71 12.33 -6.08
C GLN A 152 -15.77 13.83 -5.71
N HIS A 153 -14.78 14.62 -6.14
CA HIS A 153 -14.70 16.04 -5.80
C HIS A 153 -15.70 16.91 -6.57
N LEU A 154 -16.12 16.46 -7.76
CA LEU A 154 -17.11 17.15 -8.58
C LEU A 154 -18.54 16.59 -8.44
N ASP A 155 -18.76 15.61 -7.55
CA ASP A 155 -20.10 15.11 -7.25
C ASP A 155 -21.01 16.26 -6.79
N PRO A 156 -22.20 16.44 -7.42
CA PRO A 156 -23.07 17.59 -7.11
C PRO A 156 -23.67 17.54 -5.70
N ARG A 157 -23.64 16.39 -5.01
CA ARG A 157 -24.25 16.22 -3.68
C ARG A 157 -23.22 16.30 -2.56
N THR A 158 -22.03 15.74 -2.78
CA THR A 158 -20.99 15.55 -1.74
C THR A 158 -19.68 16.24 -2.06
N GLY A 159 -19.47 16.61 -3.32
CA GLY A 159 -18.26 17.25 -3.80
C GLY A 159 -18.07 18.66 -3.22
N ARG A 160 -16.82 19.04 -3.01
CA ARG A 160 -16.42 20.38 -2.54
C ARG A 160 -15.76 21.21 -3.64
N GLY A 161 -15.68 20.63 -4.86
CA GLY A 161 -14.86 21.19 -5.92
C GLY A 161 -13.38 20.90 -5.72
N CYS A 162 -12.60 21.18 -6.76
CA CYS A 162 -11.15 21.02 -6.73
C CYS A 162 -10.49 21.95 -7.74
N ALA A 163 -9.22 22.24 -7.52
CA ALA A 163 -8.38 22.82 -8.55
C ALA A 163 -7.57 21.72 -9.25
N LEU A 164 -7.24 21.94 -10.52
CA LEU A 164 -6.39 21.08 -11.31
C LEU A 164 -5.21 21.85 -11.85
N LEU A 165 -4.02 21.23 -11.80
CA LEU A 165 -2.85 21.64 -12.54
C LEU A 165 -2.52 20.56 -13.56
N PHE A 166 -2.58 20.90 -14.86
CA PHE A 166 -2.12 20.05 -15.94
C PHE A 166 -0.69 20.44 -16.30
N CYS A 167 0.23 19.49 -16.18
CA CYS A 167 1.67 19.68 -16.29
C CYS A 167 2.23 18.85 -17.47
N ASP A 168 3.06 19.43 -18.29
CA ASP A 168 3.73 18.78 -19.43
C ASP A 168 5.23 19.09 -19.36
N VAL A 169 6.08 18.07 -19.53
CA VAL A 169 7.54 18.24 -19.53
C VAL A 169 7.97 18.83 -20.88
N ASP A 170 8.52 20.03 -20.81
CA ASP A 170 8.92 20.74 -22.01
C ASP A 170 10.08 20.05 -22.73
N ASP A 171 9.95 19.91 -24.06
CA ASP A 171 10.96 19.33 -24.94
C ASP A 171 11.38 17.89 -24.57
N PHE A 172 10.51 17.11 -23.90
CA PHE A 172 10.78 15.75 -23.44
C PHE A 172 11.27 14.82 -24.57
N LYS A 173 10.69 14.96 -25.77
CA LYS A 173 11.14 14.21 -26.94
C LYS A 173 12.61 14.50 -27.29
N ALA A 174 13.03 15.75 -27.21
CA ALA A 174 14.43 16.12 -27.49
C ALA A 174 15.38 15.54 -26.43
N VAL A 175 14.94 15.36 -25.19
CA VAL A 175 15.70 14.64 -24.16
C VAL A 175 15.89 13.19 -24.56
N ASN A 176 14.82 12.50 -24.93
CA ASN A 176 14.90 11.11 -25.39
C ASN A 176 15.79 10.95 -26.61
N ASP A 177 15.63 11.81 -27.59
CA ASP A 177 16.41 11.76 -28.85
C ASP A 177 17.91 12.01 -28.60
N ARG A 178 18.26 12.86 -27.64
CA ARG A 178 19.63 13.22 -27.32
C ARG A 178 20.34 12.32 -26.32
N TYR A 179 19.62 11.88 -25.27
CA TYR A 179 20.19 11.20 -24.10
C TYR A 179 19.71 9.75 -23.94
N GLY A 180 18.76 9.32 -24.78
CA GLY A 180 18.14 7.99 -24.72
C GLY A 180 16.98 7.90 -23.74
N HIS A 181 16.13 6.88 -23.94
CA HIS A 181 14.89 6.67 -23.16
C HIS A 181 15.15 6.49 -21.66
N ALA A 182 16.27 5.85 -21.27
CA ALA A 182 16.57 5.67 -19.85
C ALA A 182 16.74 7.00 -19.10
N GLN A 183 17.30 8.02 -19.77
CA GLN A 183 17.43 9.36 -19.19
C GLN A 183 16.10 10.12 -19.21
N GLY A 184 15.27 9.90 -20.22
CA GLY A 184 13.90 10.41 -20.23
C GLY A 184 13.07 9.82 -19.10
N ASP A 185 13.16 8.53 -18.89
CA ASP A 185 12.48 7.83 -17.77
C ASP A 185 12.93 8.40 -16.41
N GLN A 186 14.25 8.62 -16.22
CA GLN A 186 14.77 9.24 -15.00
C GLN A 186 14.24 10.66 -14.81
N LEU A 187 14.16 11.46 -15.87
CA LEU A 187 13.58 12.80 -15.82
C LEU A 187 12.11 12.77 -15.37
N LEU A 188 11.32 11.81 -15.86
CA LEU A 188 9.93 11.66 -15.44
C LEU A 188 9.82 11.29 -13.96
N VAL A 189 10.69 10.44 -13.44
CA VAL A 189 10.78 10.10 -12.01
C VAL A 189 11.15 11.33 -11.18
N ASP A 190 12.09 12.13 -11.64
CA ASP A 190 12.53 13.36 -10.96
C ASP A 190 11.41 14.41 -10.93
N VAL A 191 10.69 14.59 -12.04
CA VAL A 191 9.52 15.48 -12.12
C VAL A 191 8.43 15.01 -11.15
N ALA A 192 8.10 13.71 -11.15
CA ALA A 192 7.13 13.13 -10.24
C ALA A 192 7.50 13.37 -8.77
N THR A 193 8.76 13.16 -8.41
CA THR A 193 9.28 13.41 -7.06
C THR A 193 9.09 14.86 -6.65
N ARG A 194 9.44 15.82 -7.53
CA ARG A 194 9.27 17.25 -7.24
C ARG A 194 7.81 17.67 -7.13
N LEU A 195 6.93 17.08 -7.94
CA LEU A 195 5.50 17.33 -7.83
C LEU A 195 4.95 16.81 -6.49
N LEU A 196 5.36 15.61 -6.07
CA LEU A 196 4.99 15.02 -4.77
C LEU A 196 5.52 15.85 -3.59
N GLU A 197 6.76 16.35 -3.66
CA GLU A 197 7.34 17.23 -2.64
C GLU A 197 6.64 18.60 -2.55
N ALA A 198 6.04 19.04 -3.64
CA ALA A 198 5.32 20.33 -3.70
C ALA A 198 3.85 20.19 -3.30
N ALA A 199 3.30 18.99 -3.40
CA ALA A 199 1.92 18.65 -3.04
C ALA A 199 1.74 18.60 -1.51
N GLY A 200 0.55 18.93 -1.06
CA GLY A 200 0.12 18.75 0.32
C GLY A 200 -0.34 17.30 0.60
N PRO A 201 -0.65 16.97 1.85
CA PRO A 201 -1.05 15.63 2.23
C PRO A 201 -2.38 15.17 1.62
N ASP A 202 -3.25 16.11 1.27
CA ASP A 202 -4.56 15.84 0.66
C ASP A 202 -4.55 15.96 -0.86
N ASP A 203 -3.42 16.39 -1.45
CA ASP A 203 -3.29 16.57 -2.88
C ASP A 203 -3.01 15.24 -3.58
N LEU A 204 -3.48 15.10 -4.82
CA LEU A 204 -3.25 13.91 -5.63
C LEU A 204 -2.39 14.26 -6.84
N VAL A 205 -1.24 13.59 -6.96
CA VAL A 205 -0.35 13.69 -8.12
C VAL A 205 -0.51 12.43 -8.96
N ALA A 206 -0.91 12.60 -10.23
CA ALA A 206 -1.11 11.51 -11.17
C ALA A 206 -0.30 11.71 -12.45
N ARG A 207 0.22 10.63 -13.02
CA ARG A 207 0.72 10.62 -14.39
C ARG A 207 -0.44 10.36 -15.34
N PHE A 208 -0.73 11.32 -16.20
CA PHE A 208 -1.86 11.25 -17.12
C PHE A 208 -1.52 10.41 -18.37
N GLY A 209 -0.30 10.52 -18.85
CA GLY A 209 0.25 9.73 -19.96
C GLY A 209 1.53 10.35 -20.52
N GLY A 210 2.42 9.55 -21.09
CA GLY A 210 3.66 10.07 -21.68
C GLY A 210 4.48 10.94 -20.72
N ASP A 211 4.59 12.22 -21.02
CA ASP A 211 5.27 13.28 -20.28
C ASP A 211 4.30 14.23 -19.52
N GLU A 212 3.02 13.84 -19.41
CA GLU A 212 1.96 14.62 -18.81
C GLU A 212 1.63 14.17 -17.40
N PHE A 213 1.52 15.13 -16.49
CA PHE A 213 1.09 14.94 -15.09
C PHE A 213 -0.10 15.83 -14.77
N VAL A 214 -0.91 15.38 -13.83
CA VAL A 214 -2.02 16.17 -13.29
C VAL A 214 -1.91 16.21 -11.77
N VAL A 215 -2.01 17.40 -11.18
CA VAL A 215 -2.13 17.57 -9.72
C VAL A 215 -3.55 18.03 -9.43
N LEU A 216 -4.26 17.24 -8.62
CA LEU A 216 -5.59 17.58 -8.11
C LEU A 216 -5.45 18.11 -6.70
N LEU A 217 -6.05 19.24 -6.43
CA LEU A 217 -5.92 20.04 -5.23
C LEU A 217 -7.31 20.28 -4.61
N PRO A 218 -7.73 19.45 -3.64
CA PRO A 218 -9.02 19.59 -2.99
C PRO A 218 -9.12 20.91 -2.19
N GLY A 219 -10.24 21.61 -2.31
CA GLY A 219 -10.53 22.78 -1.47
C GLY A 219 -9.67 24.03 -1.70
N VAL A 220 -8.80 24.03 -2.71
CA VAL A 220 -7.96 25.19 -3.06
C VAL A 220 -8.80 26.21 -3.83
N ALA A 221 -8.76 27.46 -3.40
CA ALA A 221 -9.48 28.54 -4.06
C ALA A 221 -8.81 28.96 -5.39
N GLU A 222 -9.62 29.42 -6.34
CA GLU A 222 -9.14 29.88 -7.65
C GLU A 222 -8.05 30.98 -7.53
N SER A 223 -8.17 31.84 -6.53
CA SER A 223 -7.21 32.92 -6.24
C SER A 223 -5.82 32.42 -5.82
N GLU A 224 -5.70 31.20 -5.31
CA GLU A 224 -4.45 30.61 -4.81
C GLU A 224 -3.66 29.88 -5.90
N LEU A 225 -4.33 29.52 -7.01
CA LEU A 225 -3.74 28.72 -8.11
C LEU A 225 -2.49 29.35 -8.72
N ALA A 226 -2.47 30.66 -8.89
CA ALA A 226 -1.31 31.33 -9.48
C ALA A 226 -0.06 31.23 -8.58
N GLY A 227 -0.23 31.33 -7.28
CA GLY A 227 0.83 31.14 -6.30
C GLY A 227 1.37 29.71 -6.26
N LEU A 228 0.47 28.74 -6.32
CA LEU A 228 0.80 27.30 -6.37
C LEU A 228 1.61 26.95 -7.62
N VAL A 229 1.13 27.36 -8.79
CA VAL A 229 1.85 27.19 -10.06
C VAL A 229 3.26 27.78 -9.97
N SER A 230 3.41 28.99 -9.45
CA SER A 230 4.72 29.64 -9.31
C SER A 230 5.66 28.87 -8.37
N ARG A 231 5.15 28.33 -7.26
CA ARG A 231 5.94 27.53 -6.32
C ARG A 231 6.43 26.23 -6.94
N ILE A 232 5.56 25.54 -7.70
CA ILE A 232 5.93 24.31 -8.39
C ILE A 232 6.98 24.59 -9.45
N GLN A 233 6.76 25.61 -10.28
CA GLN A 233 7.70 26.00 -11.32
C GLN A 233 9.08 26.39 -10.78
N ALA A 234 9.13 27.05 -9.62
CA ALA A 234 10.40 27.44 -8.98
C ALA A 234 11.24 26.25 -8.48
N ARG A 235 10.64 25.06 -8.31
CA ARG A 235 11.33 23.83 -7.87
C ARG A 235 11.84 22.96 -9.00
N MET A 236 11.58 23.32 -10.27
CA MET A 236 11.94 22.51 -11.46
C MET A 236 13.32 22.81 -12.09
N PRO A 237 13.99 23.98 -11.90
CA PRO A 237 15.17 24.36 -12.69
C PRO A 237 16.39 23.44 -12.58
N ASP A 238 16.49 22.62 -11.52
CA ASP A 238 17.64 21.78 -11.22
C ASP A 238 17.45 20.31 -11.68
N LEU A 239 16.47 20.06 -12.54
CA LEU A 239 16.23 18.72 -13.09
C LEU A 239 17.16 18.44 -14.26
N GLY A 240 17.95 17.41 -14.15
CA GLY A 240 18.82 16.93 -15.22
C GLY A 240 19.62 15.70 -14.81
N PRO A 241 20.16 14.94 -15.76
CA PRO A 241 20.95 13.76 -15.46
C PRO A 241 22.13 14.08 -14.54
N ALA A 242 22.32 13.28 -13.48
CA ALA A 242 23.44 13.46 -12.56
C ALA A 242 24.78 13.47 -13.31
N GLY A 243 25.57 14.53 -13.11
CA GLY A 243 26.91 14.67 -13.71
C GLY A 243 26.95 15.34 -15.09
N THR A 244 25.83 15.83 -15.62
CA THR A 244 25.81 16.72 -16.79
C THR A 244 25.40 18.11 -16.36
N THR A 245 25.95 19.16 -17.04
CA THR A 245 25.35 20.51 -16.96
C THR A 245 24.07 20.42 -17.80
N PRO A 246 22.86 20.29 -17.21
CA PRO A 246 21.68 20.07 -18.02
C PRO A 246 21.26 21.35 -18.71
N PRO A 247 20.68 21.27 -19.90
CA PRO A 247 19.74 22.30 -20.27
C PRO A 247 18.66 22.30 -19.17
N ALA A 248 18.37 23.46 -18.60
CA ALA A 248 17.33 23.58 -17.58
C ALA A 248 16.02 23.06 -18.15
N PHE A 249 15.59 21.89 -17.68
CA PHE A 249 14.29 21.36 -18.05
C PHE A 249 13.23 22.19 -17.35
N SER A 250 12.15 22.42 -18.02
CA SER A 250 11.01 23.14 -17.46
C SER A 250 9.75 22.33 -17.67
N ILE A 251 8.75 22.66 -16.91
CA ILE A 251 7.40 22.16 -17.11
C ILE A 251 6.45 23.31 -17.47
N SER A 252 5.59 23.06 -18.42
CA SER A 252 4.47 23.92 -18.74
C SER A 252 3.29 23.53 -17.87
N ILE A 253 2.73 24.46 -17.09
CA ILE A 253 1.62 24.21 -16.18
C ILE A 253 0.42 25.06 -16.58
N GLY A 254 -0.72 24.41 -16.83
CA GLY A 254 -2.02 25.02 -16.94
C GLY A 254 -2.87 24.73 -15.72
N SER A 255 -3.82 25.60 -15.39
CA SER A 255 -4.70 25.41 -14.26
C SER A 255 -6.16 25.61 -14.64
N ALA A 256 -7.04 24.88 -13.95
CA ALA A 256 -8.48 25.06 -13.97
C ALA A 256 -9.04 24.86 -12.56
N HIS A 257 -10.23 25.39 -12.32
CA HIS A 257 -11.00 25.13 -11.10
C HIS A 257 -12.29 24.44 -11.49
N GLY A 258 -12.57 23.28 -10.88
CA GLY A 258 -13.80 22.52 -11.07
C GLY A 258 -14.75 22.69 -9.89
N ARG A 259 -16.03 22.88 -10.19
CA ARG A 259 -17.11 23.04 -9.21
C ARG A 259 -17.96 21.77 -9.14
N PRO A 260 -18.61 21.51 -8.01
CA PRO A 260 -19.58 20.42 -7.94
C PRO A 260 -20.63 20.49 -9.06
N GLY A 261 -20.86 19.37 -9.72
CA GLY A 261 -21.77 19.26 -10.85
C GLY A 261 -21.14 19.51 -12.23
N GLU A 262 -19.86 19.90 -12.31
CA GLU A 262 -19.14 20.02 -13.58
C GLU A 262 -18.62 18.64 -14.03
N ASP A 263 -18.53 18.48 -15.36
CA ASP A 263 -17.99 17.27 -15.98
C ASP A 263 -16.46 17.21 -15.79
N PRO A 264 -15.90 16.10 -15.22
CA PRO A 264 -14.47 15.87 -15.10
C PRO A 264 -13.66 16.10 -16.37
N ASP A 265 -14.14 15.59 -17.51
CA ASP A 265 -13.46 15.75 -18.80
C ASP A 265 -13.43 17.23 -19.22
N HIS A 266 -14.48 17.98 -18.92
CA HIS A 266 -14.52 19.41 -19.21
C HIS A 266 -13.49 20.20 -18.41
N VAL A 267 -13.37 19.92 -17.11
CA VAL A 267 -12.40 20.59 -16.20
C VAL A 267 -10.96 20.25 -16.61
N LEU A 268 -10.68 18.98 -16.91
CA LEU A 268 -9.38 18.55 -17.45
C LEU A 268 -9.03 19.28 -18.75
N ALA A 269 -9.95 19.34 -19.70
CA ALA A 269 -9.75 20.04 -20.96
C ALA A 269 -9.55 21.55 -20.79
N MET A 270 -10.12 22.18 -19.74
CA MET A 270 -9.82 23.57 -19.40
C MET A 270 -8.39 23.75 -18.92
N ALA A 271 -7.89 22.84 -18.02
CA ALA A 271 -6.52 22.86 -17.52
C ALA A 271 -5.51 22.65 -18.66
N ASP A 272 -5.73 21.66 -19.51
CA ASP A 272 -4.91 21.36 -20.68
C ASP A 272 -4.84 22.55 -21.65
N ARG A 273 -5.98 23.14 -22.03
CA ARG A 273 -6.00 24.35 -22.88
C ARG A 273 -5.25 25.52 -22.24
N SER A 274 -5.32 25.66 -20.91
CA SER A 274 -4.57 26.66 -20.18
C SER A 274 -3.06 26.42 -20.29
N MET A 275 -2.62 25.16 -20.15
CA MET A 275 -1.22 24.72 -20.26
C MET A 275 -0.71 24.98 -21.69
N TYR A 276 -1.45 24.54 -22.71
CA TYR A 276 -1.05 24.70 -24.12
C TYR A 276 -0.86 26.17 -24.52
N ARG A 277 -1.72 27.07 -24.04
CA ARG A 277 -1.56 28.52 -24.28
C ARG A 277 -0.26 29.06 -23.69
N ARG A 278 0.18 28.57 -22.52
CA ARG A 278 1.45 28.98 -21.89
C ARG A 278 2.64 28.40 -22.65
N LYS A 279 2.59 27.13 -23.04
CA LYS A 279 3.63 26.46 -23.84
C LYS A 279 3.91 27.20 -25.15
N ARG A 280 2.87 27.59 -25.89
CA ARG A 280 3.00 28.37 -27.13
C ARG A 280 3.63 29.75 -26.95
N ARG A 281 3.28 30.46 -25.86
CA ARG A 281 3.87 31.78 -25.57
C ARG A 281 5.36 31.72 -25.25
N ARG A 282 5.83 30.62 -24.71
CA ARG A 282 7.24 30.37 -24.41
C ARG A 282 8.02 30.05 -25.67
N THR A 283 7.52 29.18 -26.52
CA THR A 283 8.17 28.81 -27.80
C THR A 283 8.23 29.97 -28.80
N ALA A 284 7.45 31.02 -28.60
CA ALA A 284 7.42 32.21 -29.47
C ALA A 284 8.38 33.35 -29.01
N ARG A 285 9.11 33.13 -27.89
CA ARG A 285 10.16 34.03 -27.38
C ARG A 285 11.54 33.44 -27.58
#